data_49693f44b588c56d39f9f986f67f997d
#
_entry.id   49693f44b588c56d39f9f986f67f997d
#
_cell.length_a   1.000
_cell.length_b   1.000
_cell.length_c   1.000
_cell.angle_alpha   90.00
_cell.angle_beta   90.00
_cell.angle_gamma   90.00
#
_symmetry.space_group_name_H-M   'P 1'
#
loop_
_entity.id
_entity.type
_entity.pdbx_description
1 polymer ?
#
loop_
_entity_poly.entity_id
_entity_poly.type
_entity_poly.pdbx_seq_one_letter_code
_entity_poly.pdbx_strand_id
1 'polypeptide(L)'
;MMSDPVLITGAAGFIGFHVARRMLALGRAVVGVDNVSPYYDPALKRARVKQLAAAGNFRFVESDLAERDATARLFADHKFPQVVHLAAQAGVRYSLVNPHAYVDANLQGFVNVLEGCRHNGCRNLVFASSSSVYGANTKLPFSTSDNVDHPISLYAASKKANELMAHAYAHLYRLPATGLRFFTVYGPWGRPDMAMWIFATAILEGRPIQLFNHGRMRRDFTYVDDVVESVVRLVDRPARPDPAWSGMQPDPSGSAAPWRIYNIGNNNPVELMHVVRLLEDNLGRKAECELLPMQPGDVPETYANVDDLMRDVGFRPSTTIEDGVRQFVAWYRGYFGR
;
A
#
# COMPACT_ATOMS: atom_id res chain seq x y z
N MET A 1 31.39 -7.83 -0.69
CA MET A 1 30.63 -7.39 -1.86
C MET A 1 29.34 -6.75 -1.36
N MET A 2 29.06 -5.50 -1.74
CA MET A 2 27.75 -4.92 -1.41
C MET A 2 26.68 -5.75 -2.14
N SER A 3 25.63 -6.15 -1.44
CA SER A 3 24.50 -6.82 -2.07
C SER A 3 23.83 -5.87 -3.08
N ASP A 4 23.36 -6.39 -4.22
CA ASP A 4 22.60 -5.60 -5.18
C ASP A 4 21.46 -4.86 -4.47
N PRO A 5 21.24 -3.57 -4.77
CA PRO A 5 20.25 -2.78 -4.07
C PRO A 5 18.82 -3.20 -4.43
N VAL A 6 17.91 -3.07 -3.46
CA VAL A 6 16.46 -3.16 -3.69
C VAL A 6 15.95 -1.79 -4.11
N LEU A 7 15.22 -1.71 -5.22
CA LEU A 7 14.49 -0.50 -5.57
C LEU A 7 13.17 -0.46 -4.79
N ILE A 8 12.91 0.65 -4.09
CA ILE A 8 11.62 0.93 -3.46
C ILE A 8 11.08 2.22 -4.03
N THR A 9 10.04 2.14 -4.82
CA THR A 9 9.34 3.32 -5.33
C THR A 9 8.26 3.75 -4.34
N GLY A 10 7.97 5.05 -4.30
CA GLY A 10 7.12 5.61 -3.25
C GLY A 10 7.80 5.62 -1.88
N ALA A 11 9.13 5.69 -1.84
CA ALA A 11 9.92 5.57 -0.62
C ALA A 11 9.71 6.74 0.37
N ALA A 12 9.28 7.90 -0.07
CA ALA A 12 8.84 9.01 0.77
C ALA A 12 7.37 8.90 1.22
N GLY A 13 6.63 7.91 0.68
CA GLY A 13 5.26 7.56 1.07
C GLY A 13 5.21 6.81 2.41
N PHE A 14 3.99 6.56 2.90
CA PHE A 14 3.77 5.89 4.20
C PHE A 14 4.36 4.47 4.24
N ILE A 15 3.84 3.57 3.41
CA ILE A 15 4.27 2.15 3.41
C ILE A 15 5.71 2.05 2.90
N GLY A 16 6.06 2.80 1.84
CA GLY A 16 7.41 2.77 1.25
C GLY A 16 8.50 3.17 2.23
N PHE A 17 8.26 4.17 3.07
CA PHE A 17 9.17 4.56 4.15
C PHE A 17 9.44 3.41 5.13
N HIS A 18 8.39 2.75 5.60
CA HIS A 18 8.52 1.66 6.57
C HIS A 18 9.18 0.42 5.96
N VAL A 19 8.86 0.09 4.70
CA VAL A 19 9.54 -1.00 3.97
C VAL A 19 11.02 -0.69 3.79
N ALA A 20 11.36 0.53 3.36
CA ALA A 20 12.76 0.95 3.22
C ALA A 20 13.50 0.88 4.56
N ARG A 21 12.91 1.40 5.63
CA ARG A 21 13.48 1.34 6.99
C ARG A 21 13.75 -0.11 7.45
N ARG A 22 12.79 -1.02 7.20
CA ARG A 22 12.95 -2.43 7.57
C ARG A 22 14.03 -3.12 6.74
N MET A 23 14.10 -2.88 5.43
CA MET A 23 15.15 -3.41 4.56
C MET A 23 16.54 -2.94 4.98
N LEU A 24 16.68 -1.65 5.31
CA LEU A 24 17.95 -1.09 5.83
C LEU A 24 18.33 -1.74 7.17
N ALA A 25 17.38 -1.94 8.08
CA ALA A 25 17.62 -2.63 9.35
C ALA A 25 18.05 -4.09 9.17
N LEU A 26 17.70 -4.72 8.05
CA LEU A 26 18.17 -6.06 7.66
C LEU A 26 19.52 -6.03 6.92
N GLY A 27 20.19 -4.86 6.88
CA GLY A 27 21.51 -4.70 6.22
C GLY A 27 21.44 -4.62 4.69
N ARG A 28 20.22 -4.49 4.08
CA ARG A 28 20.07 -4.39 2.63
C ARG A 28 20.41 -2.96 2.16
N ALA A 29 21.03 -2.85 1.00
CA ALA A 29 21.14 -1.57 0.31
C ALA A 29 19.79 -1.23 -0.36
N VAL A 30 19.36 0.02 -0.25
CA VAL A 30 18.07 0.50 -0.78
C VAL A 30 18.27 1.74 -1.65
N VAL A 31 17.72 1.71 -2.86
CA VAL A 31 17.48 2.91 -3.66
C VAL A 31 15.99 3.26 -3.54
N GLY A 32 15.69 4.41 -2.95
CA GLY A 32 14.34 4.92 -2.79
C GLY A 32 14.02 5.95 -3.87
N VAL A 33 12.87 5.83 -4.53
CA VAL A 33 12.38 6.79 -5.54
C VAL A 33 11.02 7.35 -5.12
N ASP A 34 10.86 8.66 -5.23
CA ASP A 34 9.58 9.36 -5.02
C ASP A 34 9.62 10.71 -5.74
N ASN A 35 8.51 11.19 -6.26
CA ASN A 35 8.41 12.53 -6.86
C ASN A 35 8.08 13.63 -5.83
N VAL A 36 7.97 13.27 -4.57
CA VAL A 36 7.60 14.17 -3.45
C VAL A 36 6.37 15.03 -3.79
N SER A 37 5.37 14.44 -4.44
CA SER A 37 4.19 15.14 -4.93
C SER A 37 3.49 15.94 -3.84
N PRO A 38 2.89 17.12 -4.15
CA PRO A 38 2.22 17.99 -3.18
C PRO A 38 0.77 17.54 -2.87
N TYR A 39 0.43 16.27 -3.08
CA TYR A 39 -0.89 15.72 -2.74
C TYR A 39 -1.24 15.94 -1.26
N TYR A 40 -0.25 15.86 -0.39
CA TYR A 40 -0.27 16.36 0.98
C TYR A 40 1.07 17.03 1.29
N ASP A 41 1.19 17.68 2.46
CA ASP A 41 2.39 18.46 2.81
C ASP A 41 3.69 17.68 2.54
N PRO A 42 4.53 18.15 1.60
CA PRO A 42 5.82 17.52 1.28
C PRO A 42 6.80 17.48 2.45
N ALA A 43 6.63 18.32 3.47
CA ALA A 43 7.50 18.33 4.66
C ALA A 43 7.50 16.97 5.36
N LEU A 44 6.33 16.30 5.44
CA LEU A 44 6.23 14.94 6.00
C LEU A 44 7.02 13.91 5.16
N LYS A 45 6.96 14.02 3.82
CA LYS A 45 7.71 13.16 2.92
C LYS A 45 9.22 13.37 3.07
N ARG A 46 9.67 14.62 3.11
CA ARG A 46 11.08 14.96 3.31
C ARG A 46 11.60 14.53 4.69
N ALA A 47 10.76 14.61 5.73
CA ALA A 47 11.12 14.11 7.07
C ALA A 47 11.35 12.59 7.07
N ARG A 48 10.52 11.81 6.35
CA ARG A 48 10.74 10.36 6.17
C ARG A 48 12.05 10.07 5.43
N VAL A 49 12.32 10.77 4.33
CA VAL A 49 13.57 10.62 3.56
C VAL A 49 14.78 10.96 4.41
N LYS A 50 14.72 12.02 5.23
CA LYS A 50 15.80 12.40 6.15
C LYS A 50 16.14 11.27 7.13
N GLN A 51 15.13 10.57 7.67
CA GLN A 51 15.37 9.43 8.56
C GLN A 51 16.02 8.25 7.83
N LEU A 52 15.57 7.94 6.60
CA LEU A 52 16.17 6.86 5.81
C LEU A 52 17.63 7.17 5.46
N ALA A 53 17.95 8.41 5.10
CA ALA A 53 19.30 8.84 4.73
C ALA A 53 20.31 8.67 5.89
N ALA A 54 19.85 8.73 7.13
CA ALA A 54 20.70 8.51 8.31
C ALA A 54 21.19 7.05 8.46
N ALA A 55 20.62 6.09 7.74
CA ALA A 55 20.96 4.65 7.85
C ALA A 55 22.20 4.23 7.02
N GLY A 56 22.80 5.10 6.21
CA GLY A 56 24.06 4.87 5.48
C GLY A 56 23.95 4.09 4.17
N ASN A 57 23.13 3.04 4.10
CA ASN A 57 22.96 2.21 2.90
C ASN A 57 21.72 2.62 2.07
N PHE A 58 21.29 3.87 2.18
CA PHE A 58 20.13 4.41 1.49
C PHE A 58 20.56 5.50 0.49
N ARG A 59 20.08 5.37 -0.75
CA ARG A 59 20.16 6.42 -1.76
C ARG A 59 18.77 6.87 -2.14
N PHE A 60 18.51 8.17 -2.09
CA PHE A 60 17.24 8.75 -2.56
C PHE A 60 17.41 9.35 -3.96
N VAL A 61 16.42 9.08 -4.82
CA VAL A 61 16.29 9.67 -6.16
C VAL A 61 14.93 10.36 -6.22
N GLU A 62 14.92 11.68 -6.31
CA GLU A 62 13.69 12.46 -6.53
C GLU A 62 13.37 12.43 -8.02
N SER A 63 12.36 11.65 -8.42
CA SER A 63 11.98 11.48 -9.83
C SER A 63 10.54 11.06 -9.95
N ASP A 64 9.87 11.52 -11.02
CA ASP A 64 8.54 11.05 -11.39
C ASP A 64 8.66 9.82 -12.30
N LEU A 65 8.03 8.72 -11.91
CA LEU A 65 8.04 7.48 -12.70
C LEU A 65 7.19 7.57 -13.97
N ALA A 66 6.31 8.56 -14.09
CA ALA A 66 5.59 8.83 -15.32
C ALA A 66 6.54 9.35 -16.44
N GLU A 67 7.71 9.90 -16.06
CA GLU A 67 8.74 10.34 -16.98
C GLU A 67 9.52 9.14 -17.55
N ARG A 68 9.19 8.72 -18.77
CA ARG A 68 9.70 7.49 -19.39
C ARG A 68 11.22 7.44 -19.41
N ASP A 69 11.87 8.48 -19.93
CA ASP A 69 13.32 8.48 -20.12
C ASP A 69 14.08 8.52 -18.79
N ALA A 70 13.55 9.25 -17.79
CA ALA A 70 14.13 9.29 -16.45
C ALA A 70 14.04 7.91 -15.78
N THR A 71 12.90 7.24 -15.89
CA THR A 71 12.70 5.90 -15.34
C THR A 71 13.58 4.87 -16.07
N ALA A 72 13.68 4.93 -17.39
CA ALA A 72 14.55 4.04 -18.14
C ALA A 72 16.03 4.18 -17.73
N ARG A 73 16.53 5.42 -17.58
CA ARG A 73 17.90 5.68 -17.10
C ARG A 73 18.11 5.13 -15.69
N LEU A 74 17.17 5.35 -14.77
CA LEU A 74 17.26 4.82 -13.40
C LEU A 74 17.50 3.32 -13.37
N PHE A 75 16.77 2.55 -14.16
CA PHE A 75 16.92 1.10 -14.23
C PHE A 75 18.21 0.67 -14.95
N ALA A 76 18.61 1.37 -16.00
CA ALA A 76 19.85 1.07 -16.73
C ALA A 76 21.10 1.28 -15.86
N ASP A 77 21.11 2.36 -15.08
CA ASP A 77 22.25 2.74 -14.23
C ASP A 77 22.46 1.81 -13.02
N HIS A 78 21.40 1.19 -12.51
CA HIS A 78 21.44 0.46 -11.24
C HIS A 78 21.14 -1.04 -11.32
N LYS A 79 20.47 -1.54 -12.37
CA LYS A 79 20.12 -2.96 -12.59
C LYS A 79 19.52 -3.64 -11.35
N PHE A 80 18.33 -3.23 -10.94
CA PHE A 80 17.68 -3.72 -9.72
C PHE A 80 17.19 -5.17 -9.86
N PRO A 81 17.73 -6.15 -9.13
CA PRO A 81 17.23 -7.51 -9.15
C PRO A 81 15.89 -7.68 -8.43
N GLN A 82 15.58 -6.78 -7.51
CA GLN A 82 14.34 -6.78 -6.74
C GLN A 82 13.74 -5.38 -6.71
N VAL A 83 12.46 -5.29 -7.02
CA VAL A 83 11.70 -4.04 -7.07
C VAL A 83 10.46 -4.14 -6.20
N VAL A 84 10.27 -3.18 -5.29
CA VAL A 84 9.06 -2.98 -4.51
C VAL A 84 8.39 -1.70 -4.99
N HIS A 85 7.36 -1.84 -5.82
CA HIS A 85 6.68 -0.69 -6.43
C HIS A 85 5.46 -0.28 -5.59
N LEU A 86 5.63 0.79 -4.79
CA LEU A 86 4.60 1.35 -3.93
C LEU A 86 4.22 2.79 -4.32
N ALA A 87 4.92 3.38 -5.31
CA ALA A 87 4.58 4.68 -5.85
C ALA A 87 3.23 4.61 -6.58
N ALA A 88 2.33 5.48 -6.20
CA ALA A 88 1.03 5.62 -6.82
C ALA A 88 0.35 6.92 -6.40
N GLN A 89 -0.53 7.46 -7.22
CA GLN A 89 -1.57 8.35 -6.73
C GLN A 89 -2.61 7.49 -6.00
N ALA A 90 -2.74 7.70 -4.70
CA ALA A 90 -3.66 6.96 -3.84
C ALA A 90 -4.87 7.82 -3.44
N GLY A 91 -5.90 7.18 -2.88
CA GLY A 91 -7.12 7.84 -2.39
C GLY A 91 -8.30 7.68 -3.36
N VAL A 92 -9.36 7.01 -2.89
CA VAL A 92 -10.58 6.79 -3.70
C VAL A 92 -11.23 8.13 -4.07
N ARG A 93 -11.40 9.02 -3.08
CA ARG A 93 -12.12 10.29 -3.26
C ARG A 93 -11.41 11.27 -4.20
N TYR A 94 -10.10 11.35 -4.10
CA TYR A 94 -9.32 12.24 -4.96
C TYR A 94 -9.39 11.83 -6.44
N SER A 95 -9.66 10.55 -6.74
CA SER A 95 -9.85 10.09 -8.14
C SER A 95 -11.11 10.66 -8.80
N LEU A 96 -12.06 11.17 -8.01
CA LEU A 96 -13.23 11.89 -8.52
C LEU A 96 -12.92 13.36 -8.85
N VAL A 97 -11.88 13.91 -8.22
CA VAL A 97 -11.49 15.33 -8.38
C VAL A 97 -10.41 15.49 -9.44
N ASN A 98 -9.41 14.62 -9.44
CA ASN A 98 -8.28 14.67 -10.38
C ASN A 98 -8.01 13.27 -10.99
N PRO A 99 -8.80 12.82 -11.98
CA PRO A 99 -8.65 11.51 -12.59
C PRO A 99 -7.33 11.35 -13.35
N HIS A 100 -6.82 12.42 -13.99
CA HIS A 100 -5.59 12.36 -14.79
C HIS A 100 -4.36 11.98 -13.96
N ALA A 101 -4.26 12.43 -12.72
CA ALA A 101 -3.17 12.06 -11.83
C ALA A 101 -3.07 10.53 -11.60
N TYR A 102 -4.20 9.81 -11.71
CA TYR A 102 -4.23 8.34 -11.61
C TYR A 102 -3.78 7.65 -12.90
N VAL A 103 -4.08 8.24 -14.05
CA VAL A 103 -3.58 7.74 -15.35
C VAL A 103 -2.07 7.90 -15.41
N ASP A 104 -1.57 9.08 -15.10
CA ASP A 104 -0.14 9.41 -15.18
C ASP A 104 0.66 8.55 -14.19
N ALA A 105 0.31 8.59 -12.91
CA ALA A 105 1.08 7.89 -11.87
C ALA A 105 0.87 6.37 -11.90
N ASN A 106 -0.40 5.90 -11.98
CA ASN A 106 -0.71 4.50 -11.76
C ASN A 106 -0.65 3.66 -13.05
N LEU A 107 -0.91 4.24 -14.21
CA LEU A 107 -0.84 3.49 -15.48
C LEU A 107 0.49 3.75 -16.18
N GLN A 108 0.78 4.99 -16.56
CA GLN A 108 2.00 5.32 -17.28
C GLN A 108 3.25 5.06 -16.43
N GLY A 109 3.26 5.52 -15.19
CA GLY A 109 4.37 5.25 -14.24
C GLY A 109 4.61 3.76 -14.05
N PHE A 110 3.53 2.97 -13.93
CA PHE A 110 3.66 1.52 -13.73
C PHE A 110 4.18 0.80 -14.99
N VAL A 111 3.74 1.18 -16.18
CA VAL A 111 4.30 0.63 -17.44
C VAL A 111 5.80 0.93 -17.53
N ASN A 112 6.24 2.13 -17.19
CA ASN A 112 7.66 2.48 -17.20
C ASN A 112 8.47 1.61 -16.21
N VAL A 113 7.90 1.28 -15.04
CA VAL A 113 8.54 0.35 -14.08
C VAL A 113 8.58 -1.07 -14.64
N LEU A 114 7.51 -1.56 -15.26
CA LEU A 114 7.47 -2.88 -15.89
C LEU A 114 8.52 -3.03 -16.99
N GLU A 115 8.65 -2.03 -17.87
CA GLU A 115 9.68 -1.99 -18.92
C GLU A 115 11.10 -1.92 -18.31
N GLY A 116 11.27 -1.11 -17.25
CA GLY A 116 12.52 -1.08 -16.51
C GLY A 116 12.90 -2.46 -15.95
N CYS A 117 11.95 -3.16 -15.33
CA CYS A 117 12.15 -4.52 -14.81
C CYS A 117 12.51 -5.51 -15.93
N ARG A 118 11.74 -5.48 -17.02
CA ARG A 118 11.92 -6.38 -18.18
C ARG A 118 13.30 -6.27 -18.80
N HIS A 119 13.79 -5.05 -19.02
CA HIS A 119 15.04 -4.82 -19.77
C HIS A 119 16.31 -4.87 -18.91
N ASN A 120 16.19 -4.84 -17.58
CA ASN A 120 17.36 -4.72 -16.69
C ASN A 120 17.52 -5.88 -15.71
N GLY A 121 16.95 -7.06 -16.00
CA GLY A 121 17.22 -8.29 -15.25
C GLY A 121 16.56 -8.35 -13.87
N CYS A 122 15.41 -7.68 -13.67
CA CYS A 122 14.63 -7.82 -12.46
C CYS A 122 14.16 -9.28 -12.28
N ARG A 123 14.39 -9.82 -11.10
CA ARG A 123 14.07 -11.23 -10.74
C ARG A 123 12.84 -11.33 -9.85
N ASN A 124 12.38 -10.24 -9.28
CA ASN A 124 11.15 -10.17 -8.48
C ASN A 124 10.59 -8.76 -8.43
N LEU A 125 9.35 -8.60 -8.88
CA LEU A 125 8.56 -7.39 -8.75
C LEU A 125 7.44 -7.64 -7.73
N VAL A 126 7.46 -6.91 -6.61
CA VAL A 126 6.35 -6.82 -5.67
C VAL A 126 5.68 -5.46 -5.86
N PHE A 127 4.37 -5.40 -6.08
CA PHE A 127 3.71 -4.12 -6.35
C PHE A 127 2.41 -3.92 -5.59
N ALA A 128 2.08 -2.67 -5.30
CA ALA A 128 0.87 -2.29 -4.61
C ALA A 128 -0.36 -2.36 -5.53
N SER A 129 -1.29 -3.26 -5.21
CA SER A 129 -2.71 -3.17 -5.57
C SER A 129 -3.48 -2.55 -4.39
N SER A 130 -4.77 -2.80 -4.29
CA SER A 130 -5.64 -2.25 -3.23
C SER A 130 -6.87 -3.12 -3.02
N SER A 131 -7.38 -3.18 -1.80
CA SER A 131 -8.71 -3.77 -1.52
C SER A 131 -9.85 -3.05 -2.26
N SER A 132 -9.63 -1.82 -2.74
CA SER A 132 -10.60 -1.10 -3.55
C SER A 132 -10.97 -1.83 -4.86
N VAL A 133 -10.12 -2.75 -5.36
CA VAL A 133 -10.41 -3.56 -6.56
C VAL A 133 -11.61 -4.46 -6.37
N TYR A 134 -11.96 -4.83 -5.13
CA TYR A 134 -13.17 -5.62 -4.85
C TYR A 134 -14.46 -4.88 -5.23
N GLY A 135 -14.42 -3.54 -5.27
CA GLY A 135 -15.48 -2.72 -5.87
C GLY A 135 -16.88 -3.06 -5.33
N ALA A 136 -17.75 -3.52 -6.23
CA ALA A 136 -19.14 -3.88 -5.93
C ALA A 136 -19.33 -5.27 -5.29
N ASN A 137 -18.25 -6.01 -4.98
CA ASN A 137 -18.38 -7.31 -4.33
C ASN A 137 -18.98 -7.17 -2.92
N THR A 138 -19.90 -8.07 -2.57
CA THR A 138 -20.61 -8.09 -1.28
C THR A 138 -20.29 -9.31 -0.42
N LYS A 139 -19.70 -10.36 -1.01
CA LYS A 139 -19.27 -11.56 -0.28
C LYS A 139 -18.09 -11.24 0.61
N LEU A 140 -18.16 -11.61 1.88
CA LEU A 140 -17.10 -11.45 2.87
C LEU A 140 -16.71 -12.80 3.50
N PRO A 141 -15.43 -12.99 3.89
CA PRO A 141 -14.28 -12.11 3.65
C PRO A 141 -13.94 -12.04 2.16
N PHE A 142 -13.36 -10.92 1.73
CA PHE A 142 -12.85 -10.78 0.36
C PHE A 142 -11.71 -11.76 0.11
N SER A 143 -11.86 -12.59 -0.93
CA SER A 143 -10.85 -13.58 -1.33
C SER A 143 -10.09 -13.10 -2.57
N THR A 144 -8.82 -13.46 -2.66
CA THR A 144 -8.00 -13.21 -3.88
C THR A 144 -8.51 -13.97 -5.10
N SER A 145 -9.29 -15.05 -4.89
CA SER A 145 -9.95 -15.82 -5.94
C SER A 145 -11.29 -15.21 -6.41
N ASP A 146 -11.79 -14.15 -5.75
CA ASP A 146 -13.02 -13.49 -6.19
C ASP A 146 -12.75 -12.66 -7.46
N ASN A 147 -13.74 -12.65 -8.40
CA ASN A 147 -13.74 -11.75 -9.53
C ASN A 147 -13.81 -10.29 -9.06
N VAL A 148 -13.03 -9.40 -9.66
CA VAL A 148 -12.92 -7.99 -9.29
C VAL A 148 -13.08 -7.07 -10.51
N ASP A 149 -13.99 -7.40 -11.42
CA ASP A 149 -14.18 -6.67 -12.69
C ASP A 149 -15.23 -5.54 -12.59
N HIS A 150 -15.75 -5.25 -11.39
CA HIS A 150 -16.73 -4.18 -11.15
C HIS A 150 -16.20 -3.13 -10.17
N PRO A 151 -15.11 -2.40 -10.52
CA PRO A 151 -14.59 -1.32 -9.68
C PRO A 151 -15.61 -0.17 -9.58
N ILE A 152 -15.71 0.45 -8.39
CA ILE A 152 -16.63 1.57 -8.12
C ILE A 152 -15.92 2.92 -8.02
N SER A 153 -14.66 2.99 -8.39
CA SER A 153 -13.88 4.22 -8.48
C SER A 153 -12.77 4.08 -9.53
N LEU A 154 -12.33 5.23 -10.10
CA LEU A 154 -11.20 5.23 -11.04
C LEU A 154 -9.90 4.75 -10.37
N TYR A 155 -9.69 5.08 -9.10
CA TYR A 155 -8.59 4.52 -8.32
C TYR A 155 -8.60 2.99 -8.34
N ALA A 156 -9.74 2.37 -8.03
CA ALA A 156 -9.89 0.91 -8.07
C ALA A 156 -9.61 0.35 -9.46
N ALA A 157 -10.17 0.98 -10.50
CA ALA A 157 -9.94 0.60 -11.89
C ALA A 157 -8.45 0.68 -12.26
N SER A 158 -7.73 1.75 -11.86
CA SER A 158 -6.29 1.87 -12.11
C SER A 158 -5.47 0.79 -11.40
N LYS A 159 -5.87 0.37 -10.19
CA LYS A 159 -5.20 -0.73 -9.46
C LYS A 159 -5.48 -2.09 -10.06
N LYS A 160 -6.72 -2.34 -10.51
CA LYS A 160 -7.02 -3.55 -11.29
C LYS A 160 -6.24 -3.58 -12.61
N ALA A 161 -6.10 -2.45 -13.31
CA ALA A 161 -5.26 -2.36 -14.51
C ALA A 161 -3.80 -2.71 -14.22
N ASN A 162 -3.25 -2.30 -13.05
CA ASN A 162 -1.90 -2.72 -12.64
C ASN A 162 -1.79 -4.25 -12.51
N GLU A 163 -2.79 -4.92 -11.91
CA GLU A 163 -2.81 -6.39 -11.82
C GLU A 163 -2.77 -7.02 -13.21
N LEU A 164 -3.60 -6.54 -14.15
CA LEU A 164 -3.68 -7.06 -15.51
C LEU A 164 -2.38 -6.82 -16.31
N MET A 165 -1.81 -5.62 -16.24
CA MET A 165 -0.55 -5.29 -16.89
C MET A 165 0.60 -6.15 -16.38
N ALA A 166 0.75 -6.30 -15.06
CA ALA A 166 1.79 -7.13 -14.47
C ALA A 166 1.62 -8.61 -14.83
N HIS A 167 0.38 -9.14 -14.88
CA HIS A 167 0.13 -10.49 -15.37
C HIS A 167 0.58 -10.68 -16.81
N ALA A 168 0.28 -9.71 -17.70
CA ALA A 168 0.73 -9.77 -19.10
C ALA A 168 2.26 -9.85 -19.20
N TYR A 169 3.00 -9.06 -18.39
CA TYR A 169 4.46 -9.12 -18.33
C TYR A 169 4.99 -10.42 -17.73
N ALA A 170 4.33 -10.95 -16.72
CA ALA A 170 4.66 -12.26 -16.17
C ALA A 170 4.47 -13.37 -17.20
N HIS A 171 3.41 -13.31 -18.00
CA HIS A 171 3.14 -14.30 -19.05
C HIS A 171 4.14 -14.18 -20.21
N LEU A 172 4.29 -12.98 -20.79
CA LEU A 172 5.08 -12.76 -22.00
C LEU A 172 6.60 -12.81 -21.75
N TYR A 173 7.06 -12.24 -20.66
CA TYR A 173 8.48 -12.03 -20.40
C TYR A 173 9.00 -12.82 -19.21
N ARG A 174 8.15 -13.65 -18.59
CA ARG A 174 8.48 -14.45 -17.41
C ARG A 174 8.99 -13.62 -16.24
N LEU A 175 8.58 -12.33 -16.15
CA LEU A 175 8.86 -11.46 -15.03
C LEU A 175 8.07 -11.93 -13.79
N PRO A 176 8.74 -12.43 -12.73
CA PRO A 176 8.02 -12.81 -11.51
C PRO A 176 7.38 -11.57 -10.88
N ALA A 177 6.06 -11.59 -10.73
CA ALA A 177 5.28 -10.46 -10.25
C ALA A 177 4.28 -10.86 -9.17
N THR A 178 4.33 -10.16 -8.03
CA THR A 178 3.41 -10.35 -6.90
C THR A 178 2.66 -9.07 -6.60
N GLY A 179 1.34 -9.08 -6.76
CA GLY A 179 0.46 -7.97 -6.45
C GLY A 179 -0.09 -8.06 -5.02
N LEU A 180 -0.14 -6.94 -4.32
CA LEU A 180 -0.57 -6.84 -2.93
C LEU A 180 -1.80 -5.96 -2.81
N ARG A 181 -2.96 -6.54 -2.51
CA ARG A 181 -4.21 -5.83 -2.23
C ARG A 181 -4.20 -5.35 -0.78
N PHE A 182 -3.64 -4.15 -0.55
CA PHE A 182 -3.62 -3.55 0.78
C PHE A 182 -5.02 -3.17 1.25
N PHE A 183 -5.35 -3.56 2.48
CA PHE A 183 -6.52 -3.08 3.22
C PHE A 183 -6.20 -1.77 3.94
N THR A 184 -6.90 -1.44 5.02
CA THR A 184 -6.74 -0.15 5.69
C THR A 184 -5.48 -0.14 6.55
N VAL A 185 -4.36 0.29 5.98
CA VAL A 185 -3.08 0.38 6.70
C VAL A 185 -3.05 1.63 7.58
N TYR A 186 -2.61 1.49 8.84
CA TYR A 186 -2.46 2.59 9.78
C TYR A 186 -1.20 2.45 10.63
N GLY A 187 -0.80 3.53 11.30
CA GLY A 187 0.36 3.54 12.20
C GLY A 187 1.15 4.84 12.14
N PRO A 188 2.30 4.91 12.87
CA PRO A 188 3.21 6.05 12.83
C PRO A 188 3.62 6.44 11.42
N TRP A 189 3.84 7.73 11.18
CA TRP A 189 4.19 8.24 9.86
C TRP A 189 3.10 7.98 8.80
N GLY A 190 1.84 7.77 9.22
CA GLY A 190 0.71 7.54 8.33
C GLY A 190 0.46 8.69 7.36
N ARG A 191 -0.57 8.54 6.51
CA ARG A 191 -0.97 9.58 5.56
C ARG A 191 -1.98 10.53 6.19
N PRO A 192 -1.85 11.87 5.98
CA PRO A 192 -2.76 12.85 6.57
C PRO A 192 -4.20 12.77 6.08
N ASP A 193 -4.43 12.18 4.91
CA ASP A 193 -5.75 11.98 4.30
C ASP A 193 -6.49 10.71 4.80
N MET A 194 -5.90 9.95 5.73
CA MET A 194 -6.50 8.76 6.33
C MET A 194 -7.27 9.09 7.61
N ALA A 195 -8.36 8.35 7.85
CA ALA A 195 -9.30 8.61 8.95
C ALA A 195 -8.62 8.78 10.33
N MET A 196 -7.66 7.91 10.66
CA MET A 196 -6.99 7.97 11.96
C MET A 196 -6.24 9.27 12.18
N TRP A 197 -5.56 9.78 11.14
CA TRP A 197 -4.88 11.07 11.20
C TRP A 197 -5.89 12.23 11.26
N ILE A 198 -6.88 12.22 10.36
CA ILE A 198 -7.93 13.25 10.31
C ILE A 198 -8.63 13.38 11.67
N PHE A 199 -8.99 12.26 12.27
CA PHE A 199 -9.67 12.23 13.57
C PHE A 199 -8.75 12.73 14.70
N ALA A 200 -7.50 12.26 14.76
CA ALA A 200 -6.55 12.73 15.78
C ALA A 200 -6.32 14.25 15.70
N THR A 201 -6.16 14.78 14.48
CA THR A 201 -6.02 16.22 14.26
C THR A 201 -7.26 16.99 14.74
N ALA A 202 -8.44 16.57 14.31
CA ALA A 202 -9.69 17.25 14.66
C ALA A 202 -9.97 17.20 16.18
N ILE A 203 -9.76 16.06 16.83
CA ILE A 203 -9.91 15.90 18.29
C ILE A 203 -9.00 16.87 19.04
N LEU A 204 -7.72 16.94 18.67
CA LEU A 204 -6.75 17.83 19.32
C LEU A 204 -7.06 19.31 19.09
N GLU A 205 -7.59 19.66 17.94
CA GLU A 205 -7.99 21.04 17.59
C GLU A 205 -9.39 21.41 18.09
N GLY A 206 -10.16 20.46 18.63
CA GLY A 206 -11.54 20.69 19.10
C GLY A 206 -12.53 20.93 17.97
N ARG A 207 -12.25 20.34 16.81
CA ARG A 207 -13.15 20.36 15.66
C ARG A 207 -13.94 19.06 15.57
N PRO A 208 -15.20 19.07 15.07
CA PRO A 208 -15.97 17.87 14.85
C PRO A 208 -15.27 16.88 13.89
N ILE A 209 -15.39 15.60 14.18
CA ILE A 209 -15.01 14.52 13.25
C ILE A 209 -16.23 14.08 12.44
N GLN A 210 -16.07 13.92 11.13
CA GLN A 210 -17.13 13.50 10.23
C GLN A 210 -17.18 11.96 10.16
N LEU A 211 -18.30 11.39 10.56
CA LEU A 211 -18.53 9.94 10.60
C LEU A 211 -19.56 9.55 9.54
N PHE A 212 -19.08 9.09 8.40
CA PHE A 212 -19.92 8.64 7.29
C PHE A 212 -20.64 7.34 7.62
N ASN A 213 -21.77 7.10 6.93
CA ASN A 213 -22.71 6.02 7.24
C ASN A 213 -23.16 6.05 8.70
N HIS A 214 -23.31 7.27 9.27
CA HIS A 214 -23.67 7.46 10.69
C HIS A 214 -22.76 6.70 11.67
N GLY A 215 -21.46 6.54 11.33
CA GLY A 215 -20.48 5.79 12.11
C GLY A 215 -20.59 4.26 12.00
N ARG A 216 -21.52 3.73 11.21
CA ARG A 216 -21.78 2.30 11.05
C ARG A 216 -20.87 1.70 9.99
N MET A 217 -19.57 1.74 10.24
CA MET A 217 -18.53 1.26 9.34
C MET A 217 -17.64 0.26 10.07
N ARG A 218 -17.26 -0.82 9.37
CA ARG A 218 -16.23 -1.75 9.85
C ARG A 218 -15.09 -1.82 8.85
N ARG A 219 -13.87 -1.80 9.33
CA ARG A 219 -12.67 -1.86 8.48
C ARG A 219 -11.69 -2.88 9.03
N ASP A 220 -11.06 -3.58 8.11
CA ASP A 220 -9.87 -4.39 8.39
C ASP A 220 -8.68 -3.43 8.53
N PHE A 221 -8.44 -2.98 9.78
CA PHE A 221 -7.30 -2.13 10.11
C PHE A 221 -6.06 -2.97 10.31
N THR A 222 -5.03 -2.72 9.52
CA THR A 222 -3.77 -3.46 9.57
C THR A 222 -2.63 -2.55 9.98
N TYR A 223 -1.94 -2.89 11.06
CA TYR A 223 -0.82 -2.09 11.55
C TYR A 223 0.36 -2.13 10.56
N VAL A 224 1.02 -0.99 10.38
CA VAL A 224 2.03 -0.82 9.32
C VAL A 224 3.20 -1.79 9.43
N ASP A 225 3.67 -2.14 10.63
CA ASP A 225 4.80 -3.06 10.78
C ASP A 225 4.41 -4.50 10.40
N ASP A 226 3.15 -4.93 10.62
CA ASP A 226 2.64 -6.21 10.13
C ASP A 226 2.56 -6.24 8.59
N VAL A 227 2.13 -5.12 7.98
CA VAL A 227 2.15 -4.95 6.52
C VAL A 227 3.57 -5.07 5.98
N VAL A 228 4.51 -4.36 6.61
CA VAL A 228 5.93 -4.31 6.18
C VAL A 228 6.58 -5.68 6.27
N GLU A 229 6.35 -6.44 7.35
CA GLU A 229 6.90 -7.79 7.49
C GLU A 229 6.39 -8.71 6.38
N SER A 230 5.11 -8.62 6.01
CA SER A 230 4.54 -9.36 4.88
C SER A 230 5.22 -9.00 3.56
N VAL A 231 5.41 -7.71 3.27
CA VAL A 231 6.08 -7.22 2.05
C VAL A 231 7.52 -7.71 1.99
N VAL A 232 8.28 -7.54 3.08
CA VAL A 232 9.71 -7.89 3.15
C VAL A 232 9.93 -9.38 2.89
N ARG A 233 9.08 -10.27 3.45
CA ARG A 233 9.15 -11.71 3.19
C ARG A 233 8.88 -12.06 1.73
N LEU A 234 8.00 -11.33 1.05
CA LEU A 234 7.68 -11.54 -0.36
C LEU A 234 8.79 -11.04 -1.31
N VAL A 235 9.60 -10.06 -0.90
CA VAL A 235 10.75 -9.61 -1.71
C VAL A 235 11.75 -10.74 -1.98
N ASP A 236 11.93 -11.66 -1.04
CA ASP A 236 12.85 -12.78 -1.19
C ASP A 236 12.13 -14.07 -1.70
N ARG A 237 10.84 -13.97 -2.05
CA ARG A 237 10.01 -15.07 -2.55
C ARG A 237 9.34 -14.71 -3.88
N PRO A 238 10.08 -14.76 -5.01
CA PRO A 238 9.49 -14.49 -6.32
C PRO A 238 8.32 -15.43 -6.61
N ALA A 239 7.27 -14.89 -7.22
CA ALA A 239 6.14 -15.67 -7.68
C ALA A 239 6.61 -16.80 -8.63
N ARG A 240 5.98 -17.95 -8.51
CA ARG A 240 6.26 -19.14 -9.34
C ARG A 240 5.04 -19.49 -10.17
N PRO A 241 5.22 -20.09 -11.36
CA PRO A 241 4.13 -20.69 -12.09
C PRO A 241 3.40 -21.73 -11.25
N ASP A 242 2.07 -21.73 -11.29
CA ASP A 242 1.26 -22.79 -10.72
C ASP A 242 1.00 -23.86 -11.80
N PRO A 243 1.58 -25.06 -11.71
CA PRO A 243 1.38 -26.12 -12.70
C PRO A 243 -0.04 -26.70 -12.69
N ALA A 244 -0.80 -26.48 -11.62
CA ALA A 244 -2.19 -26.92 -11.50
C ALA A 244 -3.19 -25.89 -12.04
N TRP A 245 -2.75 -24.67 -12.35
CA TRP A 245 -3.64 -23.62 -12.86
C TRP A 245 -4.21 -24.00 -14.24
N SER A 246 -5.51 -23.83 -14.40
CA SER A 246 -6.21 -24.18 -15.64
C SER A 246 -7.02 -23.00 -16.17
N GLY A 247 -6.86 -22.68 -17.47
CA GLY A 247 -7.68 -21.71 -18.16
C GLY A 247 -9.16 -22.12 -18.32
N MET A 248 -9.52 -23.37 -18.03
CA MET A 248 -10.92 -23.83 -18.00
C MET A 248 -11.66 -23.36 -16.74
N GLN A 249 -10.93 -23.17 -15.63
CA GLN A 249 -11.41 -22.63 -14.36
C GLN A 249 -10.33 -21.73 -13.79
N PRO A 250 -10.16 -20.50 -14.35
CA PRO A 250 -9.06 -19.65 -14.02
C PRO A 250 -9.22 -19.09 -12.60
N ASP A 251 -8.26 -19.37 -11.71
CA ASP A 251 -8.13 -18.66 -10.43
C ASP A 251 -7.40 -17.33 -10.68
N PRO A 252 -8.04 -16.18 -10.42
CA PRO A 252 -7.43 -14.87 -10.65
C PRO A 252 -6.28 -14.55 -9.69
N SER A 253 -6.09 -15.32 -8.62
CA SER A 253 -4.99 -15.09 -7.65
C SER A 253 -3.68 -15.70 -8.09
N GLY A 254 -3.69 -16.65 -9.04
CA GLY A 254 -2.54 -17.40 -9.54
C GLY A 254 -2.52 -17.48 -11.07
N SER A 255 -1.50 -18.15 -11.63
CA SER A 255 -1.38 -18.33 -13.08
C SER A 255 -0.37 -19.43 -13.41
N ALA A 256 -0.45 -19.99 -14.63
CA ALA A 256 0.63 -20.74 -15.25
C ALA A 256 1.89 -19.89 -15.56
N ALA A 257 1.79 -18.56 -15.42
CA ALA A 257 2.92 -17.63 -15.41
C ALA A 257 3.45 -17.42 -13.97
N PRO A 258 4.64 -16.85 -13.77
CA PRO A 258 5.16 -16.51 -12.44
C PRO A 258 4.42 -15.26 -11.86
N TRP A 259 3.18 -15.48 -11.47
CA TRP A 259 2.22 -14.46 -11.04
C TRP A 259 1.50 -14.86 -9.75
N ARG A 260 1.33 -13.92 -8.82
CA ARG A 260 0.55 -14.15 -7.61
C ARG A 260 -0.08 -12.86 -7.10
N ILE A 261 -1.30 -12.98 -6.53
CA ILE A 261 -1.98 -11.91 -5.78
C ILE A 261 -2.16 -12.35 -4.33
N TYR A 262 -1.93 -11.43 -3.39
CA TYR A 262 -2.24 -11.60 -1.98
C TYR A 262 -3.06 -10.44 -1.43
N ASN A 263 -3.95 -10.72 -0.50
CA ASN A 263 -4.51 -9.72 0.40
C ASN A 263 -3.51 -9.42 1.52
N ILE A 264 -3.34 -8.13 1.82
CA ILE A 264 -2.59 -7.66 2.99
C ILE A 264 -3.57 -6.98 3.94
N GLY A 265 -4.02 -7.73 4.93
CA GLY A 265 -5.03 -7.36 5.92
C GLY A 265 -4.75 -8.02 7.27
N ASN A 266 -5.50 -7.67 8.28
CA ASN A 266 -5.39 -8.25 9.64
C ASN A 266 -6.37 -9.42 9.86
N ASN A 267 -7.29 -9.65 8.91
CA ASN A 267 -8.34 -10.66 9.04
C ASN A 267 -9.20 -10.47 10.31
N ASN A 268 -9.37 -9.21 10.73
CA ASN A 268 -10.13 -8.84 11.92
C ASN A 268 -10.78 -7.45 11.74
N PRO A 269 -12.03 -7.37 11.24
CA PRO A 269 -12.69 -6.10 11.01
C PRO A 269 -13.09 -5.42 12.32
N VAL A 270 -12.72 -4.15 12.46
CA VAL A 270 -12.95 -3.32 13.64
C VAL A 270 -14.00 -2.26 13.34
N GLU A 271 -14.91 -2.02 14.29
CA GLU A 271 -15.89 -0.94 14.23
C GLU A 271 -15.21 0.44 14.28
N LEU A 272 -15.62 1.34 13.40
CA LEU A 272 -15.07 2.71 13.37
C LEU A 272 -15.21 3.44 14.70
N MET A 273 -16.36 3.26 15.37
CA MET A 273 -16.60 3.88 16.68
C MET A 273 -15.70 3.34 17.80
N HIS A 274 -15.21 2.09 17.68
CA HIS A 274 -14.19 1.59 18.59
C HIS A 274 -12.86 2.33 18.41
N VAL A 275 -12.45 2.56 17.15
CA VAL A 275 -11.24 3.35 16.84
C VAL A 275 -11.36 4.78 17.36
N VAL A 276 -12.55 5.42 17.23
CA VAL A 276 -12.79 6.75 17.80
C VAL A 276 -12.58 6.75 19.31
N ARG A 277 -13.17 5.80 20.04
CA ARG A 277 -12.97 5.67 21.50
C ARG A 277 -11.50 5.50 21.88
N LEU A 278 -10.76 4.66 21.17
CA LEU A 278 -9.33 4.46 21.39
C LEU A 278 -8.52 5.75 21.18
N LEU A 279 -8.87 6.54 20.14
CA LEU A 279 -8.24 7.85 19.92
C LEU A 279 -8.56 8.82 21.07
N GLU A 280 -9.82 8.91 21.51
CA GLU A 280 -10.23 9.74 22.65
C GLU A 280 -9.42 9.40 23.90
N ASP A 281 -9.35 8.12 24.25
CA ASP A 281 -8.68 7.65 25.48
C ASP A 281 -7.16 7.92 25.43
N ASN A 282 -6.52 7.70 24.27
CA ASN A 282 -5.08 7.96 24.12
C ASN A 282 -4.73 9.45 23.96
N LEU A 283 -5.65 10.26 23.40
CA LEU A 283 -5.49 11.71 23.29
C LEU A 283 -5.94 12.46 24.55
N GLY A 284 -6.68 11.81 25.46
CA GLY A 284 -7.21 12.41 26.67
C GLY A 284 -8.28 13.47 26.39
N ARG A 285 -8.98 13.40 25.26
CA ARG A 285 -9.98 14.36 24.82
C ARG A 285 -11.12 13.69 24.08
N LYS A 286 -12.37 14.08 24.35
CA LYS A 286 -13.56 13.58 23.66
C LYS A 286 -13.71 14.21 22.28
N ALA A 287 -14.18 13.42 21.32
CA ALA A 287 -14.52 13.86 19.98
C ALA A 287 -15.93 14.44 19.93
N GLU A 288 -16.09 15.55 19.25
CA GLU A 288 -17.40 15.94 18.72
C GLU A 288 -17.63 15.17 17.43
N CYS A 289 -18.80 14.51 17.30
CA CYS A 289 -19.09 13.65 16.15
C CYS A 289 -20.23 14.25 15.30
N GLU A 290 -19.95 14.50 14.03
CA GLU A 290 -20.93 14.82 13.00
C GLU A 290 -21.29 13.56 12.21
N LEU A 291 -22.53 13.08 12.34
CA LEU A 291 -23.00 11.88 11.67
C LEU A 291 -23.53 12.20 10.28
N LEU A 292 -22.90 11.65 9.24
CA LEU A 292 -23.22 11.90 7.84
C LEU A 292 -23.69 10.63 7.10
N PRO A 293 -24.47 10.78 6.03
CA PRO A 293 -24.81 9.66 5.14
C PRO A 293 -23.57 8.99 4.54
N MET A 294 -23.74 7.79 3.97
CA MET A 294 -22.71 7.09 3.21
C MET A 294 -22.23 7.95 2.03
N GLN A 295 -20.93 7.99 1.80
CA GLN A 295 -20.37 8.67 0.62
C GLN A 295 -20.32 7.75 -0.62
N PRO A 296 -20.45 8.32 -1.83
CA PRO A 296 -20.24 7.56 -3.07
C PRO A 296 -18.83 6.94 -3.11
N GLY A 297 -18.76 5.68 -3.56
CA GLY A 297 -17.51 4.94 -3.65
C GLY A 297 -17.02 4.29 -2.34
N ASP A 298 -17.70 4.55 -1.20
CA ASP A 298 -17.43 3.85 0.06
C ASP A 298 -18.26 2.55 0.17
N VAL A 299 -17.74 1.59 0.95
CA VAL A 299 -18.43 0.33 1.31
C VAL A 299 -18.60 0.26 2.82
N PRO A 300 -19.66 -0.38 3.34
CA PRO A 300 -19.94 -0.42 4.78
C PRO A 300 -18.88 -1.23 5.56
N GLU A 301 -18.39 -2.31 4.96
CA GLU A 301 -17.43 -3.22 5.60
C GLU A 301 -16.34 -3.66 4.64
N THR A 302 -15.11 -3.82 5.15
CA THR A 302 -14.01 -4.51 4.45
C THR A 302 -13.41 -5.56 5.38
N TYR A 303 -13.21 -6.78 4.84
CA TYR A 303 -12.70 -7.92 5.59
C TYR A 303 -11.86 -8.81 4.65
N ALA A 304 -10.57 -8.98 4.96
CA ALA A 304 -9.64 -9.73 4.13
C ALA A 304 -9.61 -11.21 4.50
N ASN A 305 -9.68 -12.11 3.53
CA ASN A 305 -9.08 -13.44 3.68
C ASN A 305 -7.59 -13.34 3.39
N VAL A 306 -6.76 -13.75 4.35
CA VAL A 306 -5.29 -13.72 4.27
C VAL A 306 -4.64 -15.10 4.43
N ASP A 307 -5.43 -16.17 4.36
CA ASP A 307 -4.96 -17.54 4.59
C ASP A 307 -3.82 -17.93 3.63
N ASP A 308 -3.95 -17.53 2.37
CA ASP A 308 -2.91 -17.78 1.35
C ASP A 308 -1.58 -17.10 1.71
N LEU A 309 -1.65 -15.83 2.10
CA LEU A 309 -0.46 -15.09 2.54
C LEU A 309 0.18 -15.77 3.77
N MET A 310 -0.62 -16.10 4.78
CA MET A 310 -0.13 -16.72 6.00
C MET A 310 0.55 -18.08 5.72
N ARG A 311 -0.06 -18.90 4.86
CA ARG A 311 0.50 -20.19 4.45
C ARG A 311 1.83 -20.02 3.70
N ASP A 312 1.87 -19.09 2.73
CA ASP A 312 2.97 -18.98 1.78
C ASP A 312 4.17 -18.21 2.36
N VAL A 313 3.96 -17.24 3.26
CA VAL A 313 5.04 -16.44 3.87
C VAL A 313 5.37 -16.84 5.31
N GLY A 314 4.52 -17.66 5.95
CA GLY A 314 4.73 -18.10 7.34
C GLY A 314 4.64 -16.96 8.35
N PHE A 315 3.80 -15.95 8.08
CA PHE A 315 3.60 -14.79 8.96
C PHE A 315 2.11 -14.47 9.09
N ARG A 316 1.69 -14.15 10.30
CA ARG A 316 0.34 -13.71 10.63
C ARG A 316 0.41 -12.32 11.27
N PRO A 317 -0.33 -11.34 10.78
CA PRO A 317 -0.53 -10.07 11.47
C PRO A 317 -1.02 -10.30 12.90
N SER A 318 -0.46 -9.57 13.86
CA SER A 318 -0.72 -9.81 15.29
C SER A 318 -0.89 -8.55 16.13
N THR A 319 -0.60 -7.37 15.57
CA THR A 319 -0.75 -6.11 16.29
C THR A 319 -2.23 -5.80 16.51
N THR A 320 -2.64 -5.67 17.77
CA THR A 320 -4.02 -5.30 18.12
C THR A 320 -4.31 -3.85 17.72
N ILE A 321 -5.59 -3.51 17.53
CA ILE A 321 -5.97 -2.13 17.21
C ILE A 321 -5.62 -1.18 18.37
N GLU A 322 -5.74 -1.65 19.60
CA GLU A 322 -5.41 -0.91 20.83
C GLU A 322 -3.92 -0.54 20.86
N ASP A 323 -3.04 -1.50 20.60
CA ASP A 323 -1.59 -1.28 20.57
C ASP A 323 -1.18 -0.37 19.43
N GLY A 324 -1.74 -0.59 18.25
CA GLY A 324 -1.43 0.21 17.07
C GLY A 324 -1.89 1.67 17.20
N VAL A 325 -3.09 1.92 17.75
CA VAL A 325 -3.58 3.29 18.02
C VAL A 325 -2.71 3.98 19.07
N ARG A 326 -2.33 3.28 20.15
CA ARG A 326 -1.41 3.83 21.16
C ARG A 326 -0.08 4.27 20.55
N GLN A 327 0.52 3.43 19.70
CA GLN A 327 1.78 3.75 19.02
C GLN A 327 1.61 4.91 18.02
N PHE A 328 0.51 4.95 17.29
CA PHE A 328 0.20 6.05 16.38
C PHE A 328 0.08 7.37 17.14
N VAL A 329 -0.68 7.41 18.26
CA VAL A 329 -0.89 8.63 19.06
C VAL A 329 0.43 9.09 19.70
N ALA A 330 1.24 8.17 20.25
CA ALA A 330 2.53 8.50 20.82
C ALA A 330 3.46 9.16 19.77
N TRP A 331 3.52 8.59 18.56
CA TRP A 331 4.26 9.18 17.46
C TRP A 331 3.67 10.55 17.05
N TYR A 332 2.35 10.66 16.91
CA TYR A 332 1.68 11.87 16.46
C TYR A 332 1.98 13.04 17.40
N ARG A 333 1.86 12.81 18.70
CA ARG A 333 2.20 13.82 19.72
C ARG A 333 3.68 14.23 19.66
N GLY A 334 4.58 13.26 19.56
CA GLY A 334 6.03 13.52 19.47
C GLY A 334 6.41 14.30 18.21
N TYR A 335 5.78 14.00 17.07
CA TYR A 335 6.05 14.65 15.80
C TYR A 335 5.58 16.12 15.77
N PHE A 336 4.42 16.42 16.36
CA PHE A 336 3.85 17.77 16.39
C PHE A 336 4.15 18.56 17.66
N GLY A 337 4.83 17.97 18.66
CA GLY A 337 5.10 18.63 19.95
C GLY A 337 3.83 18.91 20.77
N ARG A 338 2.82 18.06 20.68
CA ARG A 338 1.49 18.25 21.30
C ARG A 338 1.16 17.21 22.34
#